data_e14b3be1fcb6cfd1dc0f66c5fe4689e1
#
_entry.id   e14b3be1fcb6cfd1dc0f66c5fe4689e1
#
_cell.length_a   1.000
_cell.length_b   1.000
_cell.length_c   1.000
_cell.angle_alpha   90.00
_cell.angle_beta   90.00
_cell.angle_gamma   90.00
#
_symmetry.space_group_name_H-M   'P 1'
#
loop_
_entity.id
_entity.type
_entity.pdbx_description
1 polymer ?
#
loop_
_entity_poly.entity_id
_entity_poly.type
_entity_poly.pdbx_seq_one_letter_code
_entity_poly.pdbx_strand_id
1 'polypeptide(L)'
;MKLLSKYFVKKFVSFFLSSFIVIFFFTFLVNFFENMNMASRKGLDMNWILRTSFYQTPYFVSLIIPVITLFGAIMSFNYFISTNEHKAIYSSGYSSSVFLKPLFILSFVVFVFSSTLFDRFAINMYRKVYEIKHDVNVIENYYIYFSDIYLGAKKIIANKLFDVYIENRDKVIITKELAFLNDKWLAYDAKVIEKNNHFISFYDEYEINILPPFEEIVIENYVSDSYYDIFVLVQRIKKLFKLSIEAQKELSLFYFKISLMFLNIIFAILSFLISQMDLIRQKVWAISTATLIAFFMWFFVVMVKRTSDIGIISPSMIFIISHGLFVIILFYAFRRIRFRYG
;
A
#
# COMPACT_ATOMS: atom_id res chain seq x y z
N MET A 1 19.25 -29.57 -16.88
CA MET A 1 18.60 -28.25 -16.65
C MET A 1 17.34 -28.31 -15.78
N LYS A 2 16.31 -29.10 -16.09
CA LYS A 2 15.04 -29.14 -15.30
C LYS A 2 15.25 -29.44 -13.82
N LEU A 3 16.16 -30.37 -13.47
CA LEU A 3 16.40 -30.81 -12.10
C LEU A 3 17.07 -29.72 -11.24
N LEU A 4 18.09 -29.05 -11.78
CA LEU A 4 18.79 -27.93 -11.12
C LEU A 4 17.86 -26.73 -10.88
N SER A 5 17.04 -26.36 -11.87
CA SER A 5 16.04 -25.30 -11.72
C SER A 5 15.01 -25.67 -10.63
N LYS A 6 14.52 -26.91 -10.59
CA LYS A 6 13.59 -27.38 -9.55
C LYS A 6 14.21 -27.32 -8.15
N TYR A 7 15.48 -27.67 -8.04
CA TYR A 7 16.22 -27.60 -6.79
C TYR A 7 16.38 -26.15 -6.30
N PHE A 8 16.76 -25.24 -7.21
CA PHE A 8 16.82 -23.80 -6.91
C PHE A 8 15.47 -23.25 -6.45
N VAL A 9 14.39 -23.57 -7.16
CA VAL A 9 13.02 -23.19 -6.79
C VAL A 9 12.68 -23.63 -5.37
N LYS A 10 12.97 -24.89 -5.03
CA LYS A 10 12.73 -25.44 -3.68
C LYS A 10 13.48 -24.63 -2.60
N LYS A 11 14.74 -24.29 -2.84
CA LYS A 11 15.54 -23.48 -1.89
C LYS A 11 15.02 -22.06 -1.79
N PHE A 12 14.69 -21.40 -2.91
CA PHE A 12 14.11 -20.09 -2.90
C PHE A 12 12.80 -20.03 -2.11
N VAL A 13 11.87 -20.94 -2.39
CA VAL A 13 10.59 -20.99 -1.67
C VAL A 13 10.81 -21.21 -0.17
N SER A 14 11.72 -22.11 0.21
CA SER A 14 12.05 -22.34 1.62
C SER A 14 12.57 -21.10 2.31
N PHE A 15 13.54 -20.38 1.72
CA PHE A 15 14.10 -19.17 2.30
C PHE A 15 13.13 -17.99 2.24
N PHE A 16 12.34 -17.89 1.17
CA PHE A 16 11.29 -16.88 1.08
C PHE A 16 10.25 -17.05 2.19
N LEU A 17 9.74 -18.27 2.42
CA LEU A 17 8.78 -18.53 3.49
C LEU A 17 9.38 -18.31 4.88
N SER A 18 10.62 -18.72 5.11
CA SER A 18 11.31 -18.44 6.39
C SER A 18 11.45 -16.93 6.63
N SER A 19 11.86 -16.17 5.62
CA SER A 19 11.97 -14.71 5.71
C SER A 19 10.60 -14.06 5.91
N PHE A 20 9.57 -14.57 5.25
CA PHE A 20 8.19 -14.10 5.42
C PHE A 20 7.71 -14.28 6.87
N ILE A 21 7.92 -15.46 7.45
CA ILE A 21 7.52 -15.73 8.84
C ILE A 21 8.25 -14.80 9.82
N VAL A 22 9.57 -14.63 9.65
CA VAL A 22 10.38 -13.76 10.52
C VAL A 22 9.91 -12.31 10.42
N ILE A 23 9.73 -11.79 9.19
CA ILE A 23 9.30 -10.40 8.98
C ILE A 23 7.86 -10.20 9.43
N PHE A 24 6.97 -11.18 9.22
CA PHE A 24 5.59 -11.13 9.72
C PHE A 24 5.56 -11.02 11.25
N PHE A 25 6.33 -11.86 11.94
CA PHE A 25 6.39 -11.83 13.40
C PHE A 25 7.00 -10.52 13.92
N PHE A 26 8.08 -10.04 13.29
CA PHE A 26 8.70 -8.76 13.66
C PHE A 26 7.72 -7.59 13.45
N THR A 27 7.03 -7.55 12.31
CA THR A 27 6.03 -6.52 12.02
C THR A 27 4.87 -6.59 13.02
N PHE A 28 4.44 -7.81 13.40
CA PHE A 28 3.44 -7.99 14.45
C PHE A 28 3.89 -7.39 15.78
N LEU A 29 5.14 -7.64 16.20
CA LEU A 29 5.69 -7.06 17.44
C LEU A 29 5.71 -5.53 17.39
N VAL A 30 6.14 -4.94 16.28
CA VAL A 30 6.14 -3.47 16.12
C VAL A 30 4.72 -2.92 16.27
N ASN A 31 3.74 -3.48 15.56
CA ASN A 31 2.34 -3.08 15.67
C ASN A 31 1.78 -3.30 17.07
N PHE A 32 2.19 -4.38 17.74
CA PHE A 32 1.78 -4.69 19.10
C PHE A 32 2.24 -3.60 20.08
N PHE A 33 3.50 -3.20 20.05
CA PHE A 33 4.01 -2.14 20.91
C PHE A 33 3.41 -0.77 20.60
N GLU A 34 3.17 -0.46 19.32
CA GLU A 34 2.49 0.77 18.92
C GLU A 34 1.06 0.83 19.46
N ASN A 35 0.29 -0.26 19.28
CA ASN A 35 -1.08 -0.35 19.77
C ASN A 35 -1.14 -0.40 21.30
N MET A 36 -0.15 -0.99 21.98
CA MET A 36 -0.04 -0.97 23.44
C MET A 36 0.10 0.46 23.97
N ASN A 37 0.93 1.29 23.35
CA ASN A 37 1.04 2.71 23.71
C ASN A 37 -0.28 3.46 23.53
N MET A 38 -1.02 3.17 22.46
CA MET A 38 -2.34 3.76 22.22
C MET A 38 -3.38 3.28 23.25
N ALA A 39 -3.41 1.99 23.53
CA ALA A 39 -4.34 1.37 24.48
C ALA A 39 -4.12 1.89 25.91
N SER A 40 -2.85 2.05 26.33
CA SER A 40 -2.49 2.61 27.64
C SER A 40 -3.07 4.03 27.82
N ARG A 41 -3.05 4.85 26.76
CA ARG A 41 -3.63 6.22 26.82
C ARG A 41 -5.14 6.26 26.84
N LYS A 42 -5.81 5.23 26.29
CA LYS A 42 -7.27 5.16 26.13
C LYS A 42 -7.95 4.20 27.11
N GLY A 43 -7.20 3.50 27.96
CA GLY A 43 -7.74 2.50 28.89
C GLY A 43 -8.31 1.25 28.21
N LEU A 44 -7.77 0.86 27.04
CA LEU A 44 -8.23 -0.28 26.27
C LEU A 44 -7.58 -1.58 26.76
N ASP A 45 -8.27 -2.70 26.57
CA ASP A 45 -7.87 -4.02 27.05
C ASP A 45 -6.79 -4.69 26.16
N MET A 46 -6.21 -5.79 26.69
CA MET A 46 -5.19 -6.58 25.99
C MET A 46 -5.75 -7.27 24.74
N ASN A 47 -7.02 -7.65 24.76
CA ASN A 47 -7.69 -8.29 23.62
C ASN A 47 -7.79 -7.31 22.43
N TRP A 48 -8.09 -6.04 22.70
CA TRP A 48 -8.06 -4.98 21.70
C TRP A 48 -6.67 -4.84 21.06
N ILE A 49 -5.59 -4.83 21.87
CA ILE A 49 -4.22 -4.72 21.38
C ILE A 49 -3.88 -5.89 20.44
N LEU A 50 -4.15 -7.12 20.88
CA LEU A 50 -3.83 -8.33 20.10
C LEU A 50 -4.60 -8.37 18.78
N ARG A 51 -5.91 -8.14 18.80
CA ARG A 51 -6.76 -8.13 17.60
C ARG A 51 -6.33 -7.06 16.61
N THR A 52 -6.16 -5.82 17.07
CA THR A 52 -5.76 -4.71 16.21
C THR A 52 -4.40 -4.97 15.57
N SER A 53 -3.42 -5.43 16.35
CA SER A 53 -2.07 -5.72 15.85
C SER A 53 -2.08 -6.88 14.84
N PHE A 54 -2.85 -7.93 15.09
CA PHE A 54 -2.96 -9.06 14.18
C PHE A 54 -3.58 -8.66 12.83
N TYR A 55 -4.67 -7.92 12.85
CA TYR A 55 -5.34 -7.47 11.62
C TYR A 55 -4.55 -6.41 10.85
N GLN A 56 -3.72 -5.62 11.54
CA GLN A 56 -2.88 -4.58 10.94
C GLN A 56 -1.64 -5.16 10.23
N THR A 57 -1.08 -6.24 10.76
CA THR A 57 0.19 -6.82 10.31
C THR A 57 0.23 -7.21 8.83
N PRO A 58 -0.77 -7.89 8.23
CA PRO A 58 -0.73 -8.26 6.81
C PRO A 58 -0.56 -7.07 5.86
N TYR A 59 -1.15 -5.92 6.20
CA TYR A 59 -1.02 -4.70 5.41
C TYR A 59 0.43 -4.21 5.38
N PHE A 60 1.08 -4.07 6.53
CA PHE A 60 2.48 -3.64 6.56
C PHE A 60 3.42 -4.66 5.93
N VAL A 61 3.15 -5.96 6.09
CA VAL A 61 3.91 -7.02 5.41
C VAL A 61 3.77 -6.90 3.89
N SER A 62 2.59 -6.55 3.37
CA SER A 62 2.38 -6.36 1.92
C SER A 62 3.31 -5.32 1.31
N LEU A 63 3.63 -4.26 2.05
CA LEU A 63 4.54 -3.21 1.63
C LEU A 63 6.01 -3.67 1.61
N ILE A 64 6.36 -4.73 2.38
CA ILE A 64 7.73 -5.22 2.56
C ILE A 64 8.00 -6.52 1.77
N ILE A 65 7.00 -7.08 1.06
CA ILE A 65 7.18 -8.29 0.25
C ILE A 65 8.40 -8.21 -0.71
N PRO A 66 8.69 -7.08 -1.38
CA PRO A 66 9.88 -6.98 -2.21
C PRO A 66 11.18 -7.26 -1.45
N VAL A 67 11.28 -6.80 -0.21
CA VAL A 67 12.44 -7.05 0.66
C VAL A 67 12.50 -8.53 1.04
N ILE A 68 11.36 -9.18 1.30
CA ILE A 68 11.28 -10.62 1.56
C ILE A 68 11.76 -11.41 0.33
N THR A 69 11.39 -10.96 -0.87
CA THR A 69 11.85 -11.56 -2.13
C THR A 69 13.36 -11.46 -2.29
N LEU A 70 13.95 -10.31 -1.96
CA LEU A 70 15.40 -10.12 -1.96
C LEU A 70 16.08 -11.11 -1.00
N PHE A 71 15.59 -11.21 0.26
CA PHE A 71 16.16 -12.14 1.24
C PHE A 71 16.04 -13.59 0.78
N GLY A 72 14.87 -14.01 0.27
CA GLY A 72 14.69 -15.34 -0.27
C GLY A 72 15.68 -15.69 -1.37
N ALA A 73 15.91 -14.74 -2.29
CA ALA A 73 16.84 -14.91 -3.39
C ALA A 73 18.29 -14.95 -2.92
N ILE A 74 18.74 -13.96 -2.12
CA ILE A 74 20.13 -13.86 -1.69
C ILE A 74 20.54 -15.01 -0.78
N MET A 75 19.64 -15.46 0.11
CA MET A 75 19.90 -16.63 0.96
C MET A 75 20.00 -17.92 0.15
N SER A 76 19.21 -18.04 -0.94
CA SER A 76 19.31 -19.16 -1.86
C SER A 76 20.67 -19.23 -2.52
N PHE A 77 21.18 -18.10 -3.05
CA PHE A 77 22.52 -18.04 -3.63
C PHE A 77 23.60 -18.28 -2.58
N ASN A 78 23.50 -17.70 -1.40
CA ASN A 78 24.45 -17.94 -0.32
C ASN A 78 24.49 -19.42 0.12
N TYR A 79 23.37 -20.12 0.06
CA TYR A 79 23.33 -21.57 0.32
C TYR A 79 24.18 -22.31 -0.71
N PHE A 80 23.97 -22.08 -2.02
CA PHE A 80 24.75 -22.74 -3.07
C PHE A 80 26.26 -22.44 -2.98
N ILE A 81 26.61 -21.21 -2.58
CA ILE A 81 28.00 -20.80 -2.38
C ILE A 81 28.60 -21.51 -1.17
N SER A 82 27.85 -21.58 -0.07
CA SER A 82 28.36 -22.14 1.20
C SER A 82 28.54 -23.66 1.18
N THR A 83 27.71 -24.34 0.39
CA THR A 83 27.81 -25.80 0.19
C THR A 83 28.78 -26.18 -0.93
N ASN A 84 29.44 -25.20 -1.57
CA ASN A 84 30.28 -25.38 -2.76
C ASN A 84 29.55 -26.03 -3.97
N GLU A 85 28.22 -26.13 -3.93
CA GLU A 85 27.43 -26.69 -5.04
C GLU A 85 27.58 -25.84 -6.31
N HIS A 86 27.77 -24.51 -6.16
CA HIS A 86 28.03 -23.60 -7.29
C HIS A 86 29.28 -24.03 -8.09
N LYS A 87 30.36 -24.52 -7.42
CA LYS A 87 31.58 -24.99 -8.09
C LYS A 87 31.31 -26.23 -8.91
N ALA A 88 30.54 -27.19 -8.35
CA ALA A 88 30.15 -28.39 -9.07
C ALA A 88 29.29 -28.08 -10.30
N ILE A 89 28.41 -27.09 -10.22
CA ILE A 89 27.59 -26.63 -11.32
C ILE A 89 28.46 -26.01 -12.44
N TYR A 90 29.42 -25.16 -12.07
CA TYR A 90 30.32 -24.52 -13.05
C TYR A 90 31.30 -25.52 -13.66
N SER A 91 31.85 -26.45 -12.89
CA SER A 91 32.72 -27.51 -13.43
C SER A 91 31.99 -28.48 -14.38
N SER A 92 30.66 -28.57 -14.26
CA SER A 92 29.81 -29.32 -15.20
C SER A 92 29.45 -28.52 -16.47
N GLY A 93 30.08 -27.35 -16.70
CA GLY A 93 29.89 -26.52 -17.89
C GLY A 93 28.64 -25.63 -17.88
N TYR A 94 27.93 -25.53 -16.75
CA TYR A 94 26.79 -24.62 -16.63
C TYR A 94 27.28 -23.20 -16.22
N SER A 95 26.78 -22.18 -16.92
CA SER A 95 26.96 -20.79 -16.51
C SER A 95 25.99 -20.40 -15.39
N SER A 96 26.32 -19.33 -14.63
CA SER A 96 25.46 -18.78 -13.58
C SER A 96 24.07 -18.36 -14.10
N SER A 97 23.96 -18.08 -15.40
CA SER A 97 22.68 -17.70 -16.03
C SER A 97 21.59 -18.78 -15.94
N VAL A 98 21.96 -20.04 -15.64
CA VAL A 98 20.99 -21.14 -15.42
C VAL A 98 19.99 -20.82 -14.30
N PHE A 99 20.38 -19.98 -13.34
CA PHE A 99 19.53 -19.56 -12.22
C PHE A 99 18.65 -18.34 -12.56
N LEU A 100 18.97 -17.54 -13.57
CA LEU A 100 18.22 -16.34 -13.93
C LEU A 100 16.78 -16.67 -14.36
N LYS A 101 16.61 -17.68 -15.19
CA LYS A 101 15.26 -18.06 -15.67
C LYS A 101 14.31 -18.47 -14.53
N PRO A 102 14.68 -19.44 -13.65
CA PRO A 102 13.80 -19.81 -12.52
C PRO A 102 13.62 -18.65 -11.54
N LEU A 103 14.64 -17.82 -11.31
CA LEU A 103 14.54 -16.64 -10.44
C LEU A 103 13.54 -15.62 -11.00
N PHE A 104 13.60 -15.33 -12.30
CA PHE A 104 12.66 -14.43 -12.95
C PHE A 104 11.22 -14.95 -12.87
N ILE A 105 11.01 -16.24 -13.14
CA ILE A 105 9.68 -16.86 -13.03
C ILE A 105 9.16 -16.76 -11.59
N LEU A 106 9.99 -17.05 -10.60
CA LEU A 106 9.60 -16.98 -9.18
C LEU A 106 9.27 -15.54 -8.76
N SER A 107 10.10 -14.57 -9.12
CA SER A 107 9.84 -13.17 -8.81
C SER A 107 8.58 -12.64 -9.49
N PHE A 108 8.29 -13.13 -10.70
CA PHE A 108 7.04 -12.81 -11.40
C PHE A 108 5.82 -13.46 -10.72
N VAL A 109 5.94 -14.70 -10.24
CA VAL A 109 4.89 -15.34 -9.44
C VAL A 109 4.63 -14.57 -8.14
N VAL A 110 5.70 -14.15 -7.44
CA VAL A 110 5.56 -13.31 -6.24
C VAL A 110 4.94 -11.95 -6.59
N PHE A 111 5.32 -11.34 -7.70
CA PHE A 111 4.71 -10.11 -8.22
C PHE A 111 3.19 -10.27 -8.38
N VAL A 112 2.74 -11.30 -9.11
CA VAL A 112 1.30 -11.56 -9.32
C VAL A 112 0.60 -11.86 -8.00
N PHE A 113 1.17 -12.71 -7.16
CA PHE A 113 0.60 -13.07 -5.85
C PHE A 113 0.45 -11.84 -4.95
N SER A 114 1.48 -11.01 -4.83
CA SER A 114 1.46 -9.81 -3.99
C SER A 114 0.49 -8.75 -4.50
N SER A 115 0.32 -8.64 -5.83
CA SER A 115 -0.56 -7.64 -6.45
C SER A 115 -2.05 -7.98 -6.40
N THR A 116 -2.38 -9.25 -6.33
CA THR A 116 -3.77 -9.72 -6.44
C THR A 116 -4.27 -10.30 -5.13
N LEU A 117 -3.83 -11.51 -4.81
CA LEU A 117 -4.36 -12.26 -3.67
C LEU A 117 -3.95 -11.66 -2.33
N PHE A 118 -2.66 -11.34 -2.18
CA PHE A 118 -2.16 -10.89 -0.89
C PHE A 118 -2.55 -9.43 -0.59
N ASP A 119 -2.53 -8.53 -1.59
CA ASP A 119 -2.98 -7.14 -1.42
C ASP A 119 -4.45 -7.09 -0.98
N ARG A 120 -5.32 -7.85 -1.65
CA ARG A 120 -6.73 -7.95 -1.30
C ARG A 120 -6.96 -8.53 0.11
N PHE A 121 -6.24 -9.60 0.45
CA PHE A 121 -6.29 -10.20 1.78
C PHE A 121 -5.83 -9.19 2.86
N ALA A 122 -4.70 -8.54 2.64
CA ALA A 122 -4.11 -7.58 3.56
C ALA A 122 -5.06 -6.39 3.82
N ILE A 123 -5.69 -5.89 2.78
CA ILE A 123 -6.64 -4.77 2.88
C ILE A 123 -7.92 -5.20 3.59
N ASN A 124 -8.47 -6.37 3.29
CA ASN A 124 -9.65 -6.87 3.99
C ASN A 124 -9.40 -7.07 5.49
N MET A 125 -8.18 -7.52 5.86
CA MET A 125 -7.78 -7.59 7.26
C MET A 125 -7.66 -6.20 7.88
N TYR A 126 -7.06 -5.25 7.16
CA TYR A 126 -6.88 -3.90 7.68
C TYR A 126 -8.19 -3.13 7.84
N ARG A 127 -9.22 -3.39 7.03
CA ARG A 127 -10.57 -2.84 7.23
C ARG A 127 -11.16 -3.21 8.59
N LYS A 128 -10.90 -4.42 9.09
CA LYS A 128 -11.31 -4.83 10.44
C LYS A 128 -10.62 -4.01 11.54
N VAL A 129 -9.42 -3.51 11.29
CA VAL A 129 -8.75 -2.57 12.22
C VAL A 129 -9.54 -1.28 12.37
N TYR A 130 -10.10 -0.79 11.26
CA TYR A 130 -10.96 0.39 11.31
C TYR A 130 -12.20 0.13 12.16
N GLU A 131 -12.90 -0.98 11.95
CA GLU A 131 -14.07 -1.38 12.74
C GLU A 131 -13.73 -1.45 14.24
N ILE A 132 -12.58 -2.06 14.59
CA ILE A 132 -12.13 -2.20 15.98
C ILE A 132 -11.72 -0.84 16.60
N LYS A 133 -11.02 0.00 15.84
CA LYS A 133 -10.56 1.32 16.32
C LYS A 133 -11.69 2.33 16.44
N HIS A 134 -12.73 2.14 15.65
CA HIS A 134 -13.93 2.98 15.61
C HIS A 134 -15.16 2.21 16.06
N ASP A 135 -15.04 1.43 17.15
CA ASP A 135 -16.15 0.73 17.79
C ASP A 135 -17.28 1.67 18.28
N VAL A 136 -17.05 2.96 18.10
CA VAL A 136 -18.07 4.01 18.10
C VAL A 136 -18.01 4.66 16.72
N ASN A 137 -19.06 4.50 15.93
CA ASN A 137 -19.30 5.15 14.64
C ASN A 137 -19.39 6.68 14.77
N VAL A 138 -18.40 7.31 15.41
CA VAL A 138 -18.35 8.75 15.62
C VAL A 138 -17.15 9.32 14.90
N ILE A 139 -17.42 10.03 13.82
CA ILE A 139 -16.44 10.81 13.11
C ILE A 139 -16.63 12.26 13.57
N GLU A 140 -15.59 12.90 14.10
CA GLU A 140 -15.63 14.29 14.53
C GLU A 140 -14.95 15.20 13.50
N ASN A 141 -15.53 16.42 13.32
CA ASN A 141 -15.00 17.48 12.46
C ASN A 141 -14.77 16.99 11.01
N TYR A 142 -15.84 16.53 10.39
CA TYR A 142 -15.86 16.03 9.02
C TYR A 142 -16.07 17.19 8.03
N TYR A 143 -15.25 17.27 6.99
CA TYR A 143 -15.35 18.27 5.93
C TYR A 143 -15.08 17.62 4.58
N ILE A 144 -15.95 17.89 3.61
CA ILE A 144 -15.79 17.42 2.23
C ILE A 144 -16.13 18.52 1.23
N TYR A 145 -15.39 18.54 0.14
CA TYR A 145 -15.68 19.37 -1.01
C TYR A 145 -15.81 18.48 -2.25
N PHE A 146 -16.96 18.49 -2.89
CA PHE A 146 -17.19 17.77 -4.14
C PHE A 146 -18.07 18.59 -5.07
N SER A 147 -17.67 18.69 -6.33
CA SER A 147 -18.42 19.28 -7.46
C SER A 147 -18.91 20.69 -7.20
N ASP A 148 -18.62 21.57 -6.46
CA ASP A 148 -19.16 22.87 -6.05
C ASP A 148 -19.98 22.82 -4.75
N ILE A 149 -20.01 21.71 -4.05
CA ILE A 149 -20.70 21.56 -2.78
C ILE A 149 -19.65 21.40 -1.67
N TYR A 150 -19.71 22.25 -0.67
CA TYR A 150 -18.99 22.08 0.58
C TYR A 150 -19.93 21.51 1.62
N LEU A 151 -19.53 20.40 2.25
CA LEU A 151 -20.27 19.80 3.36
C LEU A 151 -19.34 19.71 4.56
N GLY A 152 -19.73 20.34 5.66
CA GLY A 152 -19.09 20.21 6.95
C GLY A 152 -20.05 19.58 7.95
N ALA A 153 -19.58 18.65 8.78
CA ALA A 153 -20.34 18.09 9.89
C ALA A 153 -19.44 18.00 11.12
N LYS A 154 -19.97 18.41 12.26
CA LYS A 154 -19.23 18.31 13.51
C LYS A 154 -19.09 16.86 13.99
N LYS A 155 -20.08 16.02 13.68
CA LYS A 155 -20.10 14.63 14.12
C LYS A 155 -20.90 13.77 13.14
N ILE A 156 -20.40 12.58 12.85
CA ILE A 156 -21.13 11.54 12.12
C ILE A 156 -21.29 10.35 13.05
N ILE A 157 -22.51 9.84 13.18
CA ILE A 157 -22.84 8.63 13.96
C ILE A 157 -23.75 7.76 13.11
N ALA A 158 -23.30 6.55 12.79
CA ALA A 158 -24.00 5.66 11.87
C ALA A 158 -24.33 6.38 10.55
N ASN A 159 -25.60 6.43 10.12
CA ASN A 159 -26.04 7.08 8.90
C ASN A 159 -26.56 8.52 9.12
N LYS A 160 -26.12 9.17 10.21
CA LYS A 160 -26.55 10.51 10.59
C LYS A 160 -25.36 11.44 10.75
N LEU A 161 -25.49 12.64 10.24
CA LEU A 161 -24.55 13.72 10.43
C LEU A 161 -25.16 14.76 11.37
N PHE A 162 -24.36 15.28 12.30
CA PHE A 162 -24.81 16.26 13.30
C PHE A 162 -24.08 17.58 13.15
N ASP A 163 -24.79 18.69 13.42
CA ASP A 163 -24.31 20.06 13.27
C ASP A 163 -23.72 20.28 11.86
N VAL A 164 -24.57 20.11 10.84
CA VAL A 164 -24.17 20.06 9.44
C VAL A 164 -24.29 21.43 8.78
N TYR A 165 -23.26 21.78 8.02
CA TYR A 165 -23.21 22.94 7.15
C TYR A 165 -22.99 22.46 5.72
N ILE A 166 -23.92 22.84 4.83
CA ILE A 166 -23.84 22.51 3.41
C ILE A 166 -23.88 23.83 2.63
N GLU A 167 -22.92 24.02 1.77
CA GLU A 167 -22.85 25.20 0.92
C GLU A 167 -22.69 24.79 -0.54
N ASN A 168 -23.53 25.36 -1.41
CA ASN A 168 -23.36 25.32 -2.85
C ASN A 168 -23.37 26.74 -3.43
N ARG A 169 -23.38 26.86 -4.76
CA ARG A 169 -23.39 28.16 -5.45
C ARG A 169 -24.59 29.03 -5.05
N ASP A 170 -25.75 28.43 -4.84
CA ASP A 170 -27.03 29.13 -4.71
C ASP A 170 -27.55 29.21 -3.28
N LYS A 171 -27.21 28.21 -2.44
CA LYS A 171 -27.81 28.03 -1.11
C LYS A 171 -26.78 27.61 -0.08
N VAL A 172 -27.06 28.04 1.18
CA VAL A 172 -26.41 27.52 2.37
C VAL A 172 -27.48 26.83 3.23
N ILE A 173 -27.22 25.60 3.63
CA ILE A 173 -28.11 24.81 4.49
C ILE A 173 -27.37 24.50 5.77
N ILE A 174 -27.96 24.86 6.90
CA ILE A 174 -27.46 24.60 8.24
C ILE A 174 -28.51 23.73 8.94
N THR A 175 -28.13 22.57 9.43
CA THR A 175 -29.06 21.67 10.11
C THR A 175 -28.39 21.00 11.31
N LYS A 176 -29.18 20.73 12.34
CA LYS A 176 -28.68 20.01 13.52
C LYS A 176 -28.47 18.53 13.24
N GLU A 177 -29.33 17.94 12.41
CA GLU A 177 -29.24 16.52 12.04
C GLU A 177 -29.55 16.35 10.55
N LEU A 178 -28.71 15.60 9.86
CA LEU A 178 -28.89 15.19 8.49
C LEU A 178 -28.83 13.67 8.43
N ALA A 179 -29.92 13.01 8.07
CA ALA A 179 -30.03 11.55 8.00
C ALA A 179 -30.20 11.06 6.57
N PHE A 180 -29.57 9.95 6.21
CA PHE A 180 -29.78 9.25 4.95
C PHE A 180 -30.77 8.10 5.15
N LEU A 181 -31.97 8.26 4.63
CA LEU A 181 -33.08 7.31 4.77
C LEU A 181 -33.75 7.06 3.43
N ASN A 182 -33.97 5.78 3.05
CA ASN A 182 -34.64 5.39 1.81
C ASN A 182 -34.06 6.09 0.55
N ASP A 183 -32.72 6.10 0.45
CA ASP A 183 -31.98 6.73 -0.65
C ASP A 183 -32.15 8.25 -0.76
N LYS A 184 -32.59 8.91 0.30
CA LYS A 184 -32.77 10.36 0.37
C LYS A 184 -32.11 10.96 1.58
N TRP A 185 -31.64 12.20 1.44
CA TRP A 185 -31.14 13.00 2.53
C TRP A 185 -32.24 13.86 3.13
N LEU A 186 -32.48 13.68 4.43
CA LEU A 186 -33.45 14.45 5.21
C LEU A 186 -32.71 15.28 6.24
N ALA A 187 -32.84 16.59 6.17
CA ALA A 187 -32.30 17.53 7.14
C ALA A 187 -33.39 17.91 8.14
N TYR A 188 -33.11 17.75 9.42
CA TYR A 188 -34.00 18.10 10.52
C TYR A 188 -33.55 19.43 11.16
N ASP A 189 -34.51 20.28 11.51
CA ASP A 189 -34.25 21.65 11.98
C ASP A 189 -33.38 22.45 10.98
N ALA A 190 -33.75 22.42 9.72
CA ALA A 190 -32.96 22.99 8.65
C ALA A 190 -33.22 24.51 8.50
N LYS A 191 -32.13 25.29 8.50
CA LYS A 191 -32.09 26.69 8.09
C LYS A 191 -31.51 26.77 6.70
N VAL A 192 -32.31 27.19 5.71
CA VAL A 192 -31.92 27.36 4.32
C VAL A 192 -31.76 28.85 4.02
N ILE A 193 -30.63 29.25 3.54
CA ILE A 193 -30.28 30.63 3.15
C ILE A 193 -30.04 30.66 1.66
N GLU A 194 -30.85 31.38 0.92
CA GLU A 194 -30.64 31.59 -0.51
C GLU A 194 -29.67 32.79 -0.72
N LYS A 195 -28.56 32.53 -1.39
CA LYS A 195 -27.50 33.53 -1.59
C LYS A 195 -27.95 34.69 -2.49
N ASN A 196 -28.83 34.43 -3.46
CA ASN A 196 -29.27 35.43 -4.44
C ASN A 196 -30.19 36.49 -3.83
N ASN A 197 -31.09 36.09 -2.92
CA ASN A 197 -32.12 36.95 -2.36
C ASN A 197 -31.96 37.24 -0.87
N HIS A 198 -30.92 36.65 -0.23
CA HIS A 198 -30.70 36.67 1.21
C HIS A 198 -31.93 36.21 2.03
N PHE A 199 -32.80 35.40 1.37
CA PHE A 199 -34.00 34.88 1.99
C PHE A 199 -33.64 33.73 2.92
N ILE A 200 -34.18 33.74 4.16
CA ILE A 200 -33.94 32.73 5.17
C ILE A 200 -35.23 32.01 5.43
N SER A 201 -35.21 30.67 5.22
CA SER A 201 -36.36 29.81 5.51
C SER A 201 -35.98 28.77 6.56
N PHE A 202 -36.92 28.42 7.42
CA PHE A 202 -36.76 27.38 8.44
C PHE A 202 -37.71 26.24 8.11
N TYR A 203 -37.21 25.00 8.21
CA TYR A 203 -37.95 23.79 7.93
C TYR A 203 -37.71 22.79 9.03
N ASP A 204 -38.78 22.17 9.52
CA ASP A 204 -38.67 21.05 10.46
C ASP A 204 -38.04 19.83 9.78
N GLU A 205 -38.42 19.59 8.51
CA GLU A 205 -37.83 18.59 7.63
C GLU A 205 -37.60 19.19 6.23
N TYR A 206 -36.40 18.99 5.68
CA TYR A 206 -36.02 19.47 4.37
C TYR A 206 -35.29 18.37 3.57
N GLU A 207 -35.83 17.99 2.42
CA GLU A 207 -35.20 17.00 1.54
C GLU A 207 -34.07 17.63 0.72
N ILE A 208 -32.88 17.01 0.76
CA ILE A 208 -31.69 17.48 0.05
C ILE A 208 -31.36 16.52 -1.08
N ASN A 209 -31.57 16.94 -2.34
CA ASN A 209 -31.35 16.12 -3.52
C ASN A 209 -29.98 16.33 -4.18
N ILE A 210 -29.16 17.25 -3.65
CA ILE A 210 -27.87 17.63 -4.24
C ILE A 210 -26.70 16.81 -3.72
N LEU A 211 -26.89 16.05 -2.63
CA LEU A 211 -25.84 15.23 -2.03
C LEU A 211 -25.82 13.84 -2.67
N PRO A 212 -24.63 13.24 -2.87
CA PRO A 212 -24.51 11.85 -3.28
C PRO A 212 -24.95 10.90 -2.14
N PRO A 213 -25.13 9.60 -2.41
CA PRO A 213 -25.47 8.61 -1.39
C PRO A 213 -24.49 8.64 -0.20
N PHE A 214 -24.98 8.30 1.00
CA PHE A 214 -24.21 8.32 2.25
C PHE A 214 -22.87 7.59 2.13
N GLU A 215 -22.87 6.43 1.49
CA GLU A 215 -21.67 5.61 1.29
C GLU A 215 -20.58 6.35 0.48
N GLU A 216 -21.00 7.18 -0.48
CA GLU A 216 -20.08 7.97 -1.29
C GLU A 216 -19.49 9.15 -0.49
N ILE A 217 -20.29 9.79 0.37
CA ILE A 217 -19.84 10.90 1.22
C ILE A 217 -18.85 10.40 2.27
N VAL A 218 -19.20 9.36 3.03
CA VAL A 218 -18.40 8.92 4.19
C VAL A 218 -17.14 8.16 3.75
N ILE A 219 -17.22 7.37 2.68
CA ILE A 219 -16.09 6.58 2.19
C ILE A 219 -15.00 7.48 1.59
N GLU A 220 -15.37 8.61 0.96
CA GLU A 220 -14.40 9.39 0.18
C GLU A 220 -13.32 10.10 1.00
N ASN A 221 -13.57 10.50 2.23
CA ASN A 221 -12.62 11.32 3.00
C ASN A 221 -11.92 10.62 4.17
N TYR A 222 -12.43 9.49 4.63
CA TYR A 222 -11.85 8.78 5.77
C TYR A 222 -11.07 7.52 5.39
N VAL A 223 -11.11 7.15 4.12
CA VAL A 223 -10.42 5.95 3.68
C VAL A 223 -8.96 6.30 3.42
N SER A 224 -8.14 5.99 4.41
CA SER A 224 -6.68 6.01 4.26
C SER A 224 -6.28 5.14 3.05
N ASP A 225 -5.16 5.44 2.42
CA ASP A 225 -4.55 4.67 1.32
C ASP A 225 -4.55 3.14 1.54
N SER A 226 -4.67 2.72 2.81
CA SER A 226 -4.66 1.32 3.25
C SER A 226 -5.97 0.56 3.00
N TYR A 227 -7.03 1.21 2.50
CA TYR A 227 -8.33 0.55 2.31
C TYR A 227 -8.65 0.12 0.89
N TYR A 228 -7.83 0.53 -0.08
CA TYR A 228 -8.06 0.20 -1.48
C TYR A 228 -7.11 -0.89 -1.97
N ASP A 229 -7.65 -2.06 -2.33
CA ASP A 229 -6.91 -2.99 -3.16
C ASP A 229 -6.79 -2.44 -4.59
N ILE A 230 -5.89 -3.01 -5.37
CA ILE A 230 -5.58 -2.49 -6.70
C ILE A 230 -6.81 -2.50 -7.64
N PHE A 231 -7.73 -3.46 -7.48
CA PHE A 231 -8.92 -3.58 -8.33
C PHE A 231 -9.96 -2.50 -8.00
N VAL A 232 -10.24 -2.32 -6.71
CA VAL A 232 -11.13 -1.26 -6.20
C VAL A 232 -10.57 0.10 -6.58
N LEU A 233 -9.25 0.29 -6.44
CA LEU A 233 -8.58 1.54 -6.80
C LEU A 233 -8.73 1.88 -8.29
N VAL A 234 -8.58 0.91 -9.19
CA VAL A 234 -8.80 1.12 -10.63
C VAL A 234 -10.24 1.50 -10.94
N GLN A 235 -11.21 0.85 -10.28
CA GLN A 235 -12.64 1.20 -10.46
C GLN A 235 -12.93 2.63 -9.98
N ARG A 236 -12.36 3.02 -8.83
CA ARG A 236 -12.49 4.36 -8.28
C ARG A 236 -11.88 5.42 -9.19
N ILE A 237 -10.66 5.22 -9.68
CA ILE A 237 -10.01 6.12 -10.64
C ILE A 237 -10.89 6.31 -11.89
N LYS A 238 -11.44 5.23 -12.44
CA LYS A 238 -12.35 5.31 -13.58
C LYS A 238 -13.61 6.11 -13.27
N LYS A 239 -14.18 5.96 -12.07
CA LYS A 239 -15.36 6.71 -11.61
C LYS A 239 -15.03 8.21 -11.49
N LEU A 240 -13.92 8.56 -10.85
CA LEU A 240 -13.48 9.95 -10.68
C LEU A 240 -13.26 10.65 -12.04
N PHE A 241 -12.61 9.98 -12.99
CA PHE A 241 -12.45 10.52 -14.34
C PHE A 241 -13.78 10.76 -15.07
N LYS A 242 -14.78 9.87 -14.89
CA LYS A 242 -16.13 10.09 -15.47
C LYS A 242 -16.84 11.30 -14.87
N LEU A 243 -16.54 11.61 -13.61
CA LEU A 243 -17.10 12.75 -12.89
C LEU A 243 -16.28 14.05 -13.07
N SER A 244 -15.22 14.01 -13.90
CA SER A 244 -14.27 15.13 -14.09
C SER A 244 -13.62 15.62 -12.79
N ILE A 245 -13.45 14.73 -11.80
CA ILE A 245 -12.80 15.01 -10.53
C ILE A 245 -11.33 14.62 -10.62
N GLU A 246 -10.45 15.44 -10.02
CA GLU A 246 -9.03 15.12 -9.94
C GLU A 246 -8.78 13.89 -9.08
N ALA A 247 -8.14 12.87 -9.67
CA ALA A 247 -7.80 11.61 -9.00
C ALA A 247 -6.31 11.54 -8.57
N GLN A 248 -5.73 12.69 -8.16
CA GLN A 248 -4.29 12.80 -7.87
C GLN A 248 -3.83 11.79 -6.81
N LYS A 249 -4.54 11.68 -5.69
CA LYS A 249 -4.19 10.77 -4.59
C LYS A 249 -4.35 9.31 -4.99
N GLU A 250 -5.45 8.97 -5.65
CA GLU A 250 -5.73 7.61 -6.11
C GLU A 250 -4.72 7.15 -7.16
N LEU A 251 -4.36 8.02 -8.09
CA LEU A 251 -3.30 7.74 -9.07
C LEU A 251 -1.94 7.59 -8.40
N SER A 252 -1.61 8.44 -7.43
CA SER A 252 -0.39 8.33 -6.64
C SER A 252 -0.32 6.98 -5.92
N LEU A 253 -1.40 6.56 -5.26
CA LEU A 253 -1.48 5.26 -4.61
C LEU A 253 -1.37 4.10 -5.61
N PHE A 254 -2.01 4.20 -6.77
CA PHE A 254 -1.95 3.19 -7.81
C PHE A 254 -0.52 2.98 -8.34
N TYR A 255 0.15 4.06 -8.71
CA TYR A 255 1.54 3.99 -9.18
C TYR A 255 2.50 3.53 -8.09
N PHE A 256 2.25 3.91 -6.82
CA PHE A 256 3.02 3.42 -5.68
C PHE A 256 2.90 1.89 -5.51
N LYS A 257 1.67 1.35 -5.53
CA LYS A 257 1.44 -0.10 -5.43
C LYS A 257 2.11 -0.84 -6.59
N ILE A 258 1.93 -0.37 -7.82
CA ILE A 258 2.60 -0.97 -8.98
C ILE A 258 4.13 -0.91 -8.81
N SER A 259 4.68 0.20 -8.35
CA SER A 259 6.12 0.34 -8.11
C SER A 259 6.63 -0.67 -7.09
N LEU A 260 5.93 -0.85 -5.95
CA LEU A 260 6.29 -1.88 -4.97
C LEU A 260 6.28 -3.29 -5.55
N MET A 261 5.29 -3.59 -6.40
CA MET A 261 5.20 -4.90 -7.04
C MET A 261 6.36 -5.17 -8.00
N PHE A 262 6.73 -4.18 -8.82
CA PHE A 262 7.89 -4.29 -9.72
C PHE A 262 9.21 -4.43 -8.97
N LEU A 263 9.33 -3.90 -7.75
CA LEU A 263 10.51 -4.12 -6.91
C LEU A 263 10.79 -5.60 -6.63
N ASN A 264 9.78 -6.49 -6.64
CA ASN A 264 10.02 -7.94 -6.49
C ASN A 264 10.95 -8.47 -7.59
N ILE A 265 10.74 -8.04 -8.83
CA ILE A 265 11.55 -8.47 -9.98
C ILE A 265 12.93 -7.83 -9.90
N ILE A 266 12.99 -6.53 -9.60
CA ILE A 266 14.25 -5.78 -9.50
C ILE A 266 15.12 -6.36 -8.37
N PHE A 267 14.56 -6.63 -7.21
CA PHE A 267 15.29 -7.19 -6.07
C PHE A 267 15.76 -8.62 -6.30
N ALA A 268 14.99 -9.42 -7.03
CA ALA A 268 15.43 -10.74 -7.44
C ALA A 268 16.66 -10.66 -8.37
N ILE A 269 16.64 -9.79 -9.37
CA ILE A 269 17.77 -9.56 -10.27
C ILE A 269 18.96 -8.99 -9.50
N LEU A 270 18.73 -8.02 -8.62
CA LEU A 270 19.77 -7.42 -7.79
C LEU A 270 20.45 -8.47 -6.90
N SER A 271 19.68 -9.38 -6.29
CA SER A 271 20.24 -10.47 -5.49
C SER A 271 21.14 -11.40 -6.28
N PHE A 272 20.77 -11.68 -7.54
CA PHE A 272 21.62 -12.44 -8.47
C PHE A 272 22.93 -11.68 -8.75
N LEU A 273 22.85 -10.39 -9.12
CA LEU A 273 24.05 -9.58 -9.40
C LEU A 273 24.97 -9.47 -8.20
N ILE A 274 24.43 -9.23 -7.00
CA ILE A 274 25.19 -9.21 -5.76
C ILE A 274 25.86 -10.58 -5.56
N SER A 275 25.15 -11.69 -5.82
CA SER A 275 25.70 -13.04 -5.68
C SER A 275 26.87 -13.35 -6.61
N GLN A 276 27.04 -12.61 -7.70
CA GLN A 276 28.16 -12.77 -8.65
C GLN A 276 29.38 -11.87 -8.31
N MET A 277 29.27 -10.99 -7.32
CA MET A 277 30.39 -10.12 -6.92
C MET A 277 31.32 -10.84 -5.93
N ASP A 278 32.65 -10.71 -6.08
CA ASP A 278 33.65 -11.35 -5.21
C ASP A 278 33.58 -10.93 -3.74
N LEU A 279 32.83 -9.87 -3.43
CA LEU A 279 32.51 -9.44 -2.07
C LEU A 279 31.78 -10.51 -1.25
N ILE A 280 31.23 -11.53 -1.89
CA ILE A 280 30.38 -12.58 -1.29
C ILE A 280 31.18 -13.71 -0.67
N ARG A 281 32.48 -13.74 -0.81
CA ARG A 281 33.30 -14.66 0.00
C ARG A 281 33.05 -14.54 1.50
N GLN A 282 32.53 -13.38 1.94
CA GLN A 282 32.04 -13.17 3.30
C GLN A 282 30.50 -13.02 3.27
N LYS A 283 29.77 -14.08 3.63
CA LYS A 283 28.29 -14.17 3.63
C LYS A 283 27.58 -12.96 4.25
N VAL A 284 28.15 -12.42 5.32
CA VAL A 284 27.59 -11.30 6.07
C VAL A 284 27.56 -10.03 5.22
N TRP A 285 28.61 -9.74 4.46
CA TRP A 285 28.67 -8.54 3.63
C TRP A 285 27.63 -8.51 2.50
N ALA A 286 27.33 -9.65 1.89
CA ALA A 286 26.34 -9.73 0.83
C ALA A 286 24.94 -9.41 1.35
N ILE A 287 24.58 -9.99 2.50
CA ILE A 287 23.26 -9.77 3.13
C ILE A 287 23.15 -8.31 3.58
N SER A 288 24.18 -7.78 4.25
CA SER A 288 24.19 -6.40 4.75
C SER A 288 24.09 -5.38 3.61
N THR A 289 24.85 -5.57 2.53
CA THR A 289 24.79 -4.70 1.33
C THR A 289 23.42 -4.75 0.67
N ALA A 290 22.86 -5.96 0.50
CA ALA A 290 21.53 -6.12 -0.08
C ALA A 290 20.44 -5.46 0.77
N THR A 291 20.52 -5.63 2.10
CA THR A 291 19.57 -5.01 3.04
C THR A 291 19.64 -3.49 2.97
N LEU A 292 20.85 -2.94 2.95
CA LEU A 292 21.06 -1.49 2.87
C LEU A 292 20.50 -0.93 1.55
N ILE A 293 20.80 -1.56 0.43
CA ILE A 293 20.26 -1.16 -0.87
C ILE A 293 18.73 -1.25 -0.87
N ALA A 294 18.15 -2.36 -0.38
CA ALA A 294 16.71 -2.55 -0.33
C ALA A 294 16.02 -1.49 0.53
N PHE A 295 16.63 -1.14 1.67
CA PHE A 295 16.11 -0.09 2.56
C PHE A 295 16.10 1.27 1.85
N PHE A 296 17.21 1.66 1.22
CA PHE A 296 17.27 2.93 0.48
C PHE A 296 16.28 2.97 -0.68
N MET A 297 16.15 1.87 -1.41
CA MET A 297 15.20 1.77 -2.51
C MET A 297 13.76 1.91 -2.05
N TRP A 298 13.39 1.17 -1.02
CA TRP A 298 12.04 1.22 -0.47
C TRP A 298 11.73 2.62 0.07
N PHE A 299 12.65 3.19 0.86
CA PHE A 299 12.53 4.56 1.36
C PHE A 299 12.37 5.58 0.23
N PHE A 300 13.14 5.44 -0.83
CA PHE A 300 13.07 6.33 -1.99
C PHE A 300 11.69 6.28 -2.67
N VAL A 301 11.12 5.09 -2.89
CA VAL A 301 9.78 4.95 -3.45
C VAL A 301 8.72 5.62 -2.57
N VAL A 302 8.84 5.47 -1.24
CA VAL A 302 7.94 6.12 -0.27
C VAL A 302 8.08 7.65 -0.33
N MET A 303 9.30 8.17 -0.42
CA MET A 303 9.55 9.61 -0.55
C MET A 303 8.93 10.18 -1.84
N VAL A 304 9.13 9.51 -2.97
CA VAL A 304 8.56 9.94 -4.26
C VAL A 304 7.02 9.91 -4.21
N LYS A 305 6.43 8.90 -3.55
CA LYS A 305 4.97 8.88 -3.31
C LYS A 305 4.52 10.11 -2.53
N ARG A 306 5.20 10.44 -1.44
CA ARG A 306 4.84 11.61 -0.61
C ARG A 306 4.87 12.92 -1.38
N THR A 307 5.88 13.11 -2.22
CA THR A 307 5.96 14.32 -3.08
C THR A 307 4.85 14.36 -4.14
N SER A 308 4.39 13.20 -4.61
CA SER A 308 3.23 13.11 -5.49
C SER A 308 1.91 13.37 -4.76
N ASP A 309 1.75 12.88 -3.54
CA ASP A 309 0.52 13.09 -2.74
C ASP A 309 0.23 14.57 -2.48
N ILE A 310 1.30 15.39 -2.34
CA ILE A 310 1.20 16.85 -2.16
C ILE A 310 1.18 17.64 -3.49
N GLY A 311 1.11 16.95 -4.63
CA GLY A 311 0.97 17.56 -5.95
C GLY A 311 2.24 18.17 -6.56
N ILE A 312 3.43 17.98 -5.95
CA ILE A 312 4.70 18.54 -6.49
C ILE A 312 5.09 17.83 -7.79
N ILE A 313 4.85 16.52 -7.88
CA ILE A 313 5.14 15.72 -9.07
C ILE A 313 3.89 14.97 -9.53
N SER A 314 3.82 14.69 -10.83
CA SER A 314 2.72 13.87 -11.36
C SER A 314 2.79 12.43 -10.84
N PRO A 315 1.64 11.75 -10.61
CA PRO A 315 1.61 10.38 -10.09
C PRO A 315 2.41 9.36 -10.90
N SER A 316 2.45 9.49 -12.24
CA SER A 316 3.22 8.63 -13.12
C SER A 316 4.72 8.68 -12.87
N MET A 317 5.23 9.82 -12.38
CA MET A 317 6.64 9.98 -12.02
C MET A 317 7.09 9.08 -10.88
N ILE A 318 6.17 8.60 -10.03
CA ILE A 318 6.49 7.62 -8.99
C ILE A 318 7.14 6.39 -9.62
N PHE A 319 6.55 5.86 -10.69
CA PHE A 319 7.08 4.70 -11.39
C PHE A 319 8.39 5.01 -12.14
N ILE A 320 8.41 6.10 -12.90
CA ILE A 320 9.53 6.48 -13.76
C ILE A 320 10.77 6.78 -12.91
N ILE A 321 10.65 7.63 -11.89
CA ILE A 321 11.78 8.04 -11.04
C ILE A 321 12.27 6.87 -10.20
N SER A 322 11.33 6.10 -9.60
CA SER A 322 11.70 4.98 -8.74
C SER A 322 12.42 3.86 -9.50
N HIS A 323 12.02 3.58 -10.73
CA HIS A 323 12.57 2.46 -11.49
C HIS A 323 13.67 2.86 -12.48
N GLY A 324 13.62 4.09 -13.00
CA GLY A 324 14.64 4.58 -13.92
C GLY A 324 16.04 4.56 -13.31
N LEU A 325 16.18 5.00 -12.08
CA LEU A 325 17.46 4.97 -11.35
C LEU A 325 17.97 3.53 -11.17
N PHE A 326 17.07 2.56 -10.96
CA PHE A 326 17.46 1.16 -10.79
C PHE A 326 17.88 0.50 -12.08
N VAL A 327 17.17 0.77 -13.17
CA VAL A 327 17.57 0.26 -14.50
C VAL A 327 19.00 0.71 -14.80
N ILE A 328 19.35 1.96 -14.47
CA ILE A 328 20.72 2.49 -14.65
C ILE A 328 21.72 1.72 -13.77
N ILE A 329 21.41 1.53 -12.49
CA ILE A 329 22.30 0.79 -11.56
C ILE A 329 22.46 -0.67 -12.02
N LEU A 330 21.38 -1.35 -12.39
CA LEU A 330 21.40 -2.72 -12.87
C LEU A 330 22.21 -2.84 -14.18
N PHE A 331 22.02 -1.90 -15.11
CA PHE A 331 22.76 -1.88 -16.37
C PHE A 331 24.27 -1.73 -16.12
N TYR A 332 24.66 -0.80 -15.23
CA TYR A 332 26.07 -0.61 -14.87
C TYR A 332 26.67 -1.85 -14.19
N ALA A 333 25.94 -2.44 -13.23
CA ALA A 333 26.37 -3.65 -12.55
C ALA A 333 26.53 -4.83 -13.53
N PHE A 334 25.55 -5.00 -14.44
CA PHE A 334 25.60 -6.06 -15.47
C PHE A 334 26.78 -5.91 -16.41
N ARG A 335 27.07 -4.67 -16.85
CA ARG A 335 28.23 -4.37 -17.71
C ARG A 335 29.55 -4.69 -17.01
N ARG A 336 29.67 -4.36 -15.71
CA ARG A 336 30.89 -4.63 -14.92
C ARG A 336 31.14 -6.13 -14.73
N ILE A 337 30.11 -6.92 -14.54
CA ILE A 337 30.21 -8.38 -14.38
C ILE A 337 30.61 -9.02 -15.72
N ARG A 338 30.02 -8.62 -16.83
CA ARG A 338 30.31 -9.16 -18.17
C ARG A 338 31.77 -8.94 -18.61
N PHE A 339 32.36 -7.80 -18.24
CA PHE A 339 33.78 -7.52 -18.55
C PHE A 339 34.76 -8.30 -17.68
N ARG A 340 34.34 -8.92 -16.61
CA ARG A 340 35.20 -9.66 -15.68
C ARG A 340 35.27 -11.16 -15.99
N TYR A 341 34.31 -11.69 -16.71
CA TYR A 341 34.21 -13.10 -17.09
C TYR A 341 34.24 -13.33 -18.65
N GLY A 342 34.43 -12.32 -19.43
CA GLY A 342 34.78 -12.36 -20.86
C GLY A 342 36.27 -12.14 -21.05
#